data_f11903bb6962973ffcff88152952588b
#
_entry.id   f11903bb6962973ffcff88152952588b
#
_cell.length_a   1.000
_cell.length_b   1.000
_cell.length_c   1.000
_cell.angle_alpha   90.00
_cell.angle_beta   90.00
_cell.angle_gamma   90.00
#
_symmetry.space_group_name_H-M   'P 1'
#
loop_
_entity.id
_entity.type
_entity.pdbx_description
1 polymer ?
#
loop_
_entity_poly.entity_id
_entity_poly.type
_entity_poly.pdbx_seq_one_letter_code
_entity_poly.pdbx_strand_id
1 'polypeptide(L)'
;MTKKLITIIGPTAVGKTSLAIKIAKFFKTEIVSADSRQFYKEMNIGTAKPIENELNQVKHHLINNKSIHDRYNINDYEKDALNCLNAIFKNNNVAVLVGGSGLYINSVIYGLDEIPEINLEIRKSIYSELELKGIVKLQEKLKLLDPISYNKIDINNPRRLVRALEVSISTKKPYSSFLKKPKKKRNFNTIVLGINQNRDLLYDRINSRVDNMIENGLIKEAKGLYNLKHLTSLNTIGYSEVFKHIEGDYSLNECISEIKKNSRRYAKRQLTWFKSIENSKWITPDYNFEEIVEHINNLINN
;
A
#
# COMPACT_ATOMS: atom_id res chain seq x y z
N MET A 1 15.67 18.07 -19.87
CA MET A 1 16.00 16.75 -19.27
C MET A 1 14.71 15.96 -18.99
N THR A 2 14.73 14.66 -19.23
CA THR A 2 13.59 13.78 -18.96
C THR A 2 13.38 13.63 -17.45
N LYS A 3 12.17 13.85 -16.96
CA LYS A 3 11.83 13.68 -15.54
C LYS A 3 11.98 12.22 -15.12
N LYS A 4 12.57 11.95 -13.97
CA LYS A 4 12.81 10.59 -13.44
C LYS A 4 12.16 10.42 -12.07
N LEU A 5 11.38 9.35 -11.92
CA LEU A 5 10.78 8.95 -10.65
C LEU A 5 11.57 7.77 -10.08
N ILE A 6 12.30 7.99 -9.01
CA ILE A 6 12.99 6.91 -8.29
C ILE A 6 11.98 6.28 -7.34
N THR A 7 11.63 5.03 -7.59
CA THR A 7 10.64 4.30 -6.80
C THR A 7 11.31 3.25 -5.93
N ILE A 8 11.15 3.36 -4.61
CA ILE A 8 11.75 2.46 -3.63
C ILE A 8 10.68 1.51 -3.10
N ILE A 9 10.86 0.23 -3.38
CA ILE A 9 9.93 -0.86 -3.02
C ILE A 9 10.60 -1.88 -2.10
N GLY A 10 9.78 -2.70 -1.45
CA GLY A 10 10.23 -3.78 -0.59
C GLY A 10 9.28 -4.03 0.57
N PRO A 11 9.50 -5.09 1.36
CA PRO A 11 8.63 -5.44 2.47
C PRO A 11 8.70 -4.42 3.61
N THR A 12 7.74 -4.49 4.53
CA THR A 12 7.80 -3.70 5.78
C THR A 12 9.07 -4.04 6.55
N ALA A 13 9.59 -3.12 7.34
CA ALA A 13 10.79 -3.23 8.17
C ALA A 13 12.14 -3.43 7.44
N VAL A 14 12.20 -3.34 6.09
CA VAL A 14 13.42 -3.59 5.32
C VAL A 14 14.37 -2.38 5.22
N GLY A 15 13.92 -1.16 5.61
CA GLY A 15 14.76 0.05 5.56
C GLY A 15 14.48 1.01 4.39
N LYS A 16 13.31 0.91 3.74
CA LYS A 16 12.94 1.78 2.60
C LYS A 16 13.03 3.27 2.91
N THR A 17 12.51 3.70 4.07
CA THR A 17 12.46 5.12 4.46
C THR A 17 13.87 5.70 4.55
N SER A 18 14.80 5.00 5.18
CA SER A 18 16.19 5.44 5.31
C SER A 18 16.87 5.63 3.93
N LEU A 19 16.67 4.68 3.01
CA LEU A 19 17.20 4.81 1.65
C LEU A 19 16.52 5.98 0.89
N ALA A 20 15.21 6.14 1.04
CA ALA A 20 14.47 7.23 0.40
C ALA A 20 14.99 8.61 0.83
N ILE A 21 15.24 8.79 2.13
CA ILE A 21 15.80 10.03 2.69
C ILE A 21 17.20 10.28 2.14
N LYS A 22 18.10 9.27 2.12
CA LYS A 22 19.45 9.39 1.57
C LYS A 22 19.41 9.83 0.10
N ILE A 23 18.59 9.17 -0.72
CA ILE A 23 18.44 9.49 -2.15
C ILE A 23 17.85 10.90 -2.33
N ALA A 24 16.80 11.24 -1.60
CA ALA A 24 16.16 12.55 -1.72
C ALA A 24 17.09 13.69 -1.29
N LYS A 25 17.93 13.50 -0.26
CA LYS A 25 18.97 14.46 0.14
C LYS A 25 20.03 14.62 -0.95
N PHE A 26 20.50 13.52 -1.52
CA PHE A 26 21.53 13.56 -2.58
C PHE A 26 21.04 14.32 -3.82
N PHE A 27 19.83 14.04 -4.28
CA PHE A 27 19.25 14.72 -5.46
C PHE A 27 18.54 16.04 -5.10
N LYS A 28 18.59 16.50 -3.85
CA LYS A 28 17.95 17.72 -3.34
C LYS A 28 16.46 17.78 -3.74
N THR A 29 15.74 16.69 -3.54
CA THR A 29 14.34 16.54 -3.94
C THR A 29 13.46 16.12 -2.77
N GLU A 30 12.18 15.90 -3.06
CA GLU A 30 11.15 15.58 -2.07
C GLU A 30 10.64 14.15 -2.26
N ILE A 31 9.99 13.60 -1.22
CA ILE A 31 9.50 12.24 -1.15
C ILE A 31 7.97 12.23 -1.23
N VAL A 32 7.40 11.33 -2.04
CA VAL A 32 5.97 11.00 -2.05
C VAL A 32 5.78 9.63 -1.40
N SER A 33 4.95 9.54 -0.36
CA SER A 33 4.66 8.26 0.31
C SER A 33 3.62 7.46 -0.48
N ALA A 34 3.90 6.16 -0.67
CA ALA A 34 2.98 5.18 -1.25
C ALA A 34 2.60 4.12 -0.21
N ASP A 35 2.16 4.56 0.94
CA ASP A 35 1.62 3.72 2.02
C ASP A 35 0.14 4.00 2.22
N SER A 36 -0.69 2.95 2.24
CA SER A 36 -2.15 3.06 2.30
C SER A 36 -2.70 3.39 3.69
N ARG A 37 -1.85 3.66 4.67
CA ARG A 37 -2.23 3.96 6.06
C ARG A 37 -1.56 5.20 6.62
N GLN A 38 -0.34 5.52 6.18
CA GLN A 38 0.43 6.65 6.73
C GLN A 38 -0.16 8.03 6.42
N PHE A 39 -1.10 8.14 5.48
CA PHE A 39 -1.79 9.40 5.21
C PHE A 39 -2.85 9.75 6.26
N TYR A 40 -3.32 8.81 7.11
CA TYR A 40 -4.27 9.12 8.17
C TYR A 40 -3.60 9.76 9.38
N LYS A 41 -4.09 10.92 9.83
CA LYS A 41 -3.51 11.70 10.94
C LYS A 41 -3.55 10.96 12.26
N GLU A 42 -4.61 10.20 12.51
CA GLU A 42 -4.90 9.56 13.79
C GLU A 42 -4.13 8.24 14.00
N MET A 43 -3.54 7.69 12.93
CA MET A 43 -2.86 6.38 12.93
C MET A 43 -1.35 6.58 12.83
N ASN A 44 -0.64 6.59 13.94
CA ASN A 44 0.79 6.93 13.98
C ASN A 44 1.67 5.71 14.23
N ILE A 45 1.59 5.14 15.44
CA ILE A 45 2.45 4.04 15.88
C ILE A 45 2.17 2.79 15.07
N GLY A 46 0.90 2.39 14.95
CA GLY A 46 0.50 1.17 14.25
C GLY A 46 0.76 1.17 12.75
N THR A 47 0.99 2.34 12.15
CA THR A 47 1.35 2.47 10.73
C THR A 47 2.84 2.61 10.49
N ALA A 48 3.63 2.68 11.57
CA ALA A 48 5.07 2.93 11.52
C ALA A 48 5.43 4.13 10.64
N LYS A 49 4.75 5.25 10.84
CA LYS A 49 5.08 6.50 10.16
C LYS A 49 6.54 6.88 10.39
N PRO A 50 7.17 7.55 9.43
CA PRO A 50 8.45 8.21 9.69
C PRO A 50 8.35 9.10 10.93
N ILE A 51 9.36 9.01 11.80
CA ILE A 51 9.44 9.84 13.01
C ILE A 51 9.77 11.30 12.64
N GLU A 52 9.54 12.21 13.57
CA GLU A 52 9.73 13.65 13.37
C GLU A 52 11.15 13.98 12.85
N ASN A 53 12.17 13.33 13.39
CA ASN A 53 13.55 13.49 12.94
C ASN A 53 13.74 13.06 11.46
N GLU A 54 13.03 12.05 10.98
CA GLU A 54 13.07 11.63 9.57
C GLU A 54 12.30 12.62 8.68
N LEU A 55 11.14 13.11 9.13
CA LEU A 55 10.30 14.07 8.41
C LEU A 55 10.99 15.44 8.26
N ASN A 56 11.76 15.85 9.26
CA ASN A 56 12.51 17.12 9.26
C ASN A 56 13.73 17.10 8.32
N GLN A 57 14.22 15.92 7.93
CA GLN A 57 15.37 15.82 7.02
C GLN A 57 15.02 16.10 5.56
N VAL A 58 13.83 15.69 5.13
CA VAL A 58 13.33 15.83 3.76
C VAL A 58 11.82 15.98 3.80
N LYS A 59 11.27 16.82 2.96
CA LYS A 59 9.82 16.98 2.86
C LYS A 59 9.17 15.71 2.31
N HIS A 60 8.17 15.20 3.06
CA HIS A 60 7.36 14.06 2.69
C HIS A 60 5.93 14.51 2.34
N HIS A 61 5.44 14.04 1.20
CA HIS A 61 4.06 14.25 0.79
C HIS A 61 3.22 13.00 1.08
N LEU A 62 1.93 13.20 1.24
CA LEU A 62 0.92 12.15 1.49
C LEU A 62 1.17 11.37 2.79
N ILE A 63 1.64 12.10 3.80
CA ILE A 63 1.69 11.66 5.20
C ILE A 63 0.85 12.65 6.01
N ASN A 64 0.01 12.17 6.93
CA ASN A 64 -0.83 12.99 7.81
C ASN A 64 -1.75 14.00 7.07
N ASN A 65 -2.17 13.71 5.86
CA ASN A 65 -2.96 14.63 5.03
C ASN A 65 -4.45 14.26 4.93
N LYS A 66 -4.87 13.16 5.55
CA LYS A 66 -6.26 12.69 5.61
C LYS A 66 -6.67 12.35 7.04
N SER A 67 -7.98 12.40 7.32
CA SER A 67 -8.56 11.82 8.54
C SER A 67 -9.03 10.39 8.28
N ILE A 68 -9.09 9.56 9.31
CA ILE A 68 -9.70 8.21 9.23
C ILE A 68 -11.18 8.25 8.81
N HIS A 69 -11.84 9.38 8.94
CA HIS A 69 -13.22 9.62 8.51
C HIS A 69 -13.34 9.96 7.02
N ASP A 70 -12.24 10.34 6.37
CA ASP A 70 -12.26 10.74 4.97
C ASP A 70 -12.47 9.52 4.07
N ARG A 71 -13.31 9.69 3.06
CA ARG A 71 -13.36 8.76 1.95
C ARG A 71 -12.12 9.00 1.08
N TYR A 72 -11.22 8.04 1.09
CA TYR A 72 -10.00 8.10 0.30
C TYR A 72 -9.69 6.75 -0.33
N ASN A 73 -9.77 6.70 -1.63
CA ASN A 73 -9.58 5.48 -2.40
C ASN A 73 -8.32 5.56 -3.27
N ILE A 74 -8.03 4.51 -4.01
CA ILE A 74 -6.83 4.40 -4.84
C ILE A 74 -6.80 5.42 -6.00
N ASN A 75 -7.97 5.82 -6.54
CA ASN A 75 -8.04 6.84 -7.61
C ASN A 75 -7.73 8.22 -7.05
N ASP A 76 -8.23 8.52 -5.84
CA ASP A 76 -7.93 9.76 -5.14
C ASP A 76 -6.42 9.85 -4.86
N TYR A 77 -5.82 8.74 -4.40
CA TYR A 77 -4.39 8.67 -4.17
C TYR A 77 -3.59 8.86 -5.46
N GLU A 78 -3.94 8.17 -6.57
CA GLU A 78 -3.26 8.35 -7.86
C GLU A 78 -3.24 9.83 -8.25
N LYS A 79 -4.38 10.50 -8.16
CA LYS A 79 -4.52 11.93 -8.47
C LYS A 79 -3.65 12.80 -7.57
N ASP A 80 -3.72 12.61 -6.26
CA ASP A 80 -2.94 13.38 -5.28
C ASP A 80 -1.44 13.15 -5.47
N ALA A 81 -1.00 11.91 -5.68
CA ALA A 81 0.40 11.57 -5.90
C ALA A 81 0.94 12.20 -7.19
N LEU A 82 0.18 12.16 -8.29
CA LEU A 82 0.58 12.80 -9.54
C LEU A 82 0.63 14.33 -9.41
N ASN A 83 -0.27 14.94 -8.65
CA ASN A 83 -0.23 16.37 -8.37
C ASN A 83 1.02 16.75 -7.57
N CYS A 84 1.38 15.97 -6.54
CA CYS A 84 2.62 16.17 -5.79
C CYS A 84 3.85 16.03 -6.70
N LEU A 85 3.91 14.98 -7.52
CA LEU A 85 5.00 14.76 -8.46
C LEU A 85 5.12 15.90 -9.48
N ASN A 86 4.00 16.38 -10.02
CA ASN A 86 4.00 17.51 -10.94
C ASN A 86 4.53 18.79 -10.27
N ALA A 87 4.20 19.03 -9.00
CA ALA A 87 4.74 20.17 -8.24
C ALA A 87 6.25 20.03 -8.02
N ILE A 88 6.73 18.86 -7.62
CA ILE A 88 8.17 18.59 -7.45
C ILE A 88 8.91 18.78 -8.77
N PHE A 89 8.38 18.25 -9.86
CA PHE A 89 9.00 18.31 -11.19
C PHE A 89 9.04 19.71 -11.84
N LYS A 90 8.40 20.72 -11.23
CA LYS A 90 8.60 22.11 -11.66
C LYS A 90 10.02 22.61 -11.35
N ASN A 91 10.58 22.18 -10.22
CA ASN A 91 11.86 22.64 -9.71
C ASN A 91 12.96 21.57 -9.74
N ASN A 92 12.60 20.31 -9.92
CA ASN A 92 13.50 19.17 -9.87
C ASN A 92 13.31 18.24 -11.08
N ASN A 93 14.37 17.62 -11.56
CA ASN A 93 14.27 16.58 -12.58
C ASN A 93 14.10 15.17 -12.01
N VAL A 94 14.25 15.04 -10.69
CA VAL A 94 14.14 13.77 -9.95
C VAL A 94 13.10 13.94 -8.84
N ALA A 95 12.28 12.92 -8.62
CA ALA A 95 11.40 12.79 -7.45
C ALA A 95 11.55 11.37 -6.87
N VAL A 96 11.23 11.21 -5.59
CA VAL A 96 11.28 9.90 -4.91
C VAL A 96 9.87 9.45 -4.55
N LEU A 97 9.52 8.21 -4.91
CA LEU A 97 8.32 7.52 -4.46
C LEU A 97 8.73 6.36 -3.56
N VAL A 98 8.18 6.26 -2.36
CA VAL A 98 8.54 5.18 -1.43
C VAL A 98 7.31 4.59 -0.77
N GLY A 99 7.22 3.28 -0.67
CA GLY A 99 6.12 2.67 0.08
C GLY A 99 6.08 1.15 0.08
N GLY A 100 5.11 0.65 0.84
CA GLY A 100 4.84 -0.79 0.97
C GLY A 100 3.54 -1.24 0.29
N SER A 101 2.76 -0.32 -0.27
CA SER A 101 1.45 -0.62 -0.87
C SER A 101 1.58 -0.79 -2.38
N GLY A 102 1.75 -2.04 -2.83
CA GLY A 102 2.04 -2.33 -4.24
C GLY A 102 1.00 -1.77 -5.22
N LEU A 103 -0.29 -1.82 -4.89
CA LEU A 103 -1.34 -1.25 -5.74
C LEU A 103 -1.19 0.28 -5.86
N TYR A 104 -0.80 0.97 -4.78
CA TYR A 104 -0.57 2.42 -4.77
C TYR A 104 0.64 2.80 -5.65
N ILE A 105 1.74 2.05 -5.53
CA ILE A 105 2.91 2.22 -6.40
C ILE A 105 2.54 2.00 -7.86
N ASN A 106 1.82 0.91 -8.16
CA ASN A 106 1.41 0.60 -9.53
C ASN A 106 0.47 1.67 -10.11
N SER A 107 -0.42 2.26 -9.30
CA SER A 107 -1.30 3.35 -9.77
C SER A 107 -0.50 4.56 -10.24
N VAL A 108 0.59 4.90 -9.55
CA VAL A 108 1.46 6.02 -9.95
C VAL A 108 2.27 5.67 -11.19
N ILE A 109 2.87 4.48 -11.24
CA ILE A 109 3.77 4.09 -12.34
C ILE A 109 2.99 3.78 -13.63
N TYR A 110 1.98 2.94 -13.52
CA TYR A 110 1.27 2.38 -14.67
C TYR A 110 -0.12 2.97 -14.89
N GLY A 111 -0.71 3.59 -13.86
CA GLY A 111 -2.11 4.01 -13.87
C GLY A 111 -3.06 2.90 -13.45
N LEU A 112 -4.31 3.25 -13.34
CA LEU A 112 -5.41 2.34 -13.02
C LEU A 112 -6.29 2.11 -14.24
N ASP A 113 -6.94 0.94 -14.28
CA ASP A 113 -8.02 0.68 -15.24
C ASP A 113 -9.18 1.65 -15.00
N GLU A 114 -9.78 2.11 -16.08
CA GLU A 114 -10.92 3.04 -16.03
C GLU A 114 -12.21 2.26 -15.79
N ILE A 115 -12.57 2.15 -14.51
CA ILE A 115 -13.80 1.51 -14.08
C ILE A 115 -14.80 2.62 -13.73
N PRO A 116 -16.02 2.59 -14.30
CA PRO A 116 -17.05 3.57 -13.96
C PRO A 116 -17.35 3.62 -12.46
N GLU A 117 -17.88 4.75 -12.02
CA GLU A 117 -18.36 4.90 -10.66
C GLU A 117 -19.50 3.92 -10.38
N ILE A 118 -19.46 3.27 -9.24
CA ILE A 118 -20.40 2.22 -8.87
C ILE A 118 -21.40 2.74 -7.84
N ASN A 119 -22.69 2.45 -8.05
CA ASN A 119 -23.70 2.75 -7.07
C ASN A 119 -23.46 1.97 -5.77
N LEU A 120 -23.39 2.70 -4.66
CA LEU A 120 -23.13 2.12 -3.34
C LEU A 120 -24.23 1.16 -2.88
N GLU A 121 -25.46 1.34 -3.32
CA GLU A 121 -26.57 0.44 -2.98
C GLU A 121 -26.38 -0.96 -3.58
N ILE A 122 -25.79 -1.07 -4.79
CA ILE A 122 -25.46 -2.36 -5.37
C ILE A 122 -24.40 -3.07 -4.51
N ARG A 123 -23.39 -2.35 -4.04
CA ARG A 123 -22.37 -2.92 -3.14
C ARG A 123 -23.00 -3.40 -1.84
N LYS A 124 -23.87 -2.62 -1.20
CA LYS A 124 -24.58 -3.01 0.01
C LYS A 124 -25.42 -4.27 -0.21
N SER A 125 -26.19 -4.31 -1.30
CA SER A 125 -27.00 -5.48 -1.67
C SER A 125 -26.15 -6.75 -1.83
N ILE A 126 -24.97 -6.66 -2.47
CA ILE A 126 -24.06 -7.81 -2.64
C ILE A 126 -23.48 -8.26 -1.30
N TYR A 127 -23.13 -7.35 -0.38
CA TYR A 127 -22.69 -7.72 0.95
C TYR A 127 -23.80 -8.38 1.77
N SER A 128 -25.03 -7.85 1.72
CA SER A 128 -26.18 -8.51 2.36
C SER A 128 -26.45 -9.90 1.78
N GLU A 129 -26.31 -10.06 0.46
CA GLU A 129 -26.42 -11.38 -0.18
C GLU A 129 -25.29 -12.34 0.27
N LEU A 130 -24.08 -11.83 0.46
CA LEU A 130 -22.94 -12.60 1.00
C LEU A 130 -23.23 -13.10 2.42
N GLU A 131 -23.77 -12.24 3.27
CA GLU A 131 -24.09 -12.58 4.66
C GLU A 131 -25.22 -13.60 4.75
N LEU A 132 -26.27 -13.45 3.94
CA LEU A 132 -27.45 -14.32 3.97
C LEU A 132 -27.25 -15.66 3.27
N LYS A 133 -26.54 -15.69 2.13
CA LYS A 133 -26.47 -16.86 1.23
C LYS A 133 -25.06 -17.46 1.12
N GLY A 134 -24.08 -16.82 1.75
CA GLY A 134 -22.67 -17.27 1.72
C GLY A 134 -21.95 -16.99 0.39
N ILE A 135 -20.65 -17.28 0.39
CA ILE A 135 -19.74 -16.94 -0.71
C ILE A 135 -20.03 -17.75 -1.98
N VAL A 136 -20.45 -19.00 -1.85
CA VAL A 136 -20.69 -19.90 -2.99
C VAL A 136 -21.73 -19.33 -3.94
N LYS A 137 -22.80 -18.74 -3.40
CA LYS A 137 -23.84 -18.13 -4.25
C LYS A 137 -23.35 -16.96 -5.07
N LEU A 138 -22.43 -16.17 -4.52
CA LEU A 138 -21.79 -15.07 -5.23
C LEU A 138 -20.80 -15.58 -6.31
N GLN A 139 -20.11 -16.69 -6.02
CA GLN A 139 -19.22 -17.34 -6.98
C GLN A 139 -20.01 -17.83 -8.21
N GLU A 140 -21.14 -18.51 -8.00
CA GLU A 140 -22.04 -18.93 -9.07
C GLU A 140 -22.50 -17.74 -9.92
N LYS A 141 -22.91 -16.65 -9.27
CA LYS A 141 -23.34 -15.41 -9.92
C LYS A 141 -22.24 -14.79 -10.77
N LEU A 142 -21.01 -14.74 -10.26
CA LEU A 142 -19.86 -14.25 -11.03
C LEU A 142 -19.55 -15.16 -12.21
N LYS A 143 -19.65 -16.47 -12.05
CA LYS A 143 -19.43 -17.44 -13.14
C LYS A 143 -20.38 -17.21 -14.31
N LEU A 144 -21.62 -16.79 -14.06
CA LEU A 144 -22.61 -16.47 -15.09
C LEU A 144 -22.35 -15.10 -15.74
N LEU A 145 -22.02 -14.08 -14.92
CA LEU A 145 -21.87 -12.71 -15.39
C LEU A 145 -20.50 -12.42 -16.05
N ASP A 146 -19.45 -13.08 -15.56
CA ASP A 146 -18.07 -12.89 -16.03
C ASP A 146 -17.23 -14.16 -15.81
N PRO A 147 -17.34 -15.18 -16.68
CA PRO A 147 -16.54 -16.40 -16.59
C PRO A 147 -15.03 -16.17 -16.62
N ILE A 148 -14.58 -15.09 -17.30
CA ILE A 148 -13.16 -14.76 -17.37
C ILE A 148 -12.64 -14.32 -16.01
N SER A 149 -13.35 -13.43 -15.33
CA SER A 149 -12.98 -13.01 -13.97
C SER A 149 -13.11 -14.16 -12.98
N TYR A 150 -14.15 -14.98 -13.08
CA TYR A 150 -14.32 -16.17 -12.23
C TYR A 150 -13.09 -17.07 -12.24
N ASN A 151 -12.47 -17.31 -13.41
CA ASN A 151 -11.30 -18.15 -13.55
C ASN A 151 -9.97 -17.45 -13.19
N LYS A 152 -9.93 -16.11 -13.18
CA LYS A 152 -8.68 -15.35 -13.00
C LYS A 152 -8.49 -14.78 -11.61
N ILE A 153 -9.58 -14.40 -10.93
CA ILE A 153 -9.47 -13.81 -9.59
C ILE A 153 -9.52 -14.89 -8.51
N ASP A 154 -9.01 -14.56 -7.34
CA ASP A 154 -9.24 -15.38 -6.14
C ASP A 154 -10.70 -15.23 -5.71
N ILE A 155 -11.55 -16.15 -6.13
CA ILE A 155 -13.00 -16.17 -5.85
C ILE A 155 -13.31 -16.46 -4.37
N ASN A 156 -12.35 -16.98 -3.59
CA ASN A 156 -12.49 -17.16 -2.15
C ASN A 156 -12.19 -15.87 -1.36
N ASN A 157 -11.75 -14.83 -2.04
CA ASN A 157 -11.57 -13.51 -1.45
C ASN A 157 -12.86 -12.68 -1.62
N PRO A 158 -13.64 -12.44 -0.55
CA PRO A 158 -14.92 -11.74 -0.66
C PRO A 158 -14.80 -10.35 -1.27
N ARG A 159 -13.72 -9.62 -0.96
CA ARG A 159 -13.52 -8.26 -1.49
C ARG A 159 -13.32 -8.25 -3.00
N ARG A 160 -12.57 -9.23 -3.54
CA ARG A 160 -12.36 -9.35 -4.99
C ARG A 160 -13.62 -9.80 -5.70
N LEU A 161 -14.32 -10.76 -5.11
CA LEU A 161 -15.58 -11.29 -5.64
C LEU A 161 -16.67 -10.20 -5.68
N VAL A 162 -16.86 -9.48 -4.57
CA VAL A 162 -17.80 -8.36 -4.49
C VAL A 162 -17.42 -7.28 -5.52
N ARG A 163 -16.13 -6.94 -5.66
CA ARG A 163 -15.68 -5.93 -6.63
C ARG A 163 -16.02 -6.33 -8.07
N ALA A 164 -15.78 -7.57 -8.46
CA ALA A 164 -16.12 -8.06 -9.78
C ALA A 164 -17.63 -8.02 -10.04
N LEU A 165 -18.42 -8.44 -9.06
CA LEU A 165 -19.90 -8.45 -9.15
C LEU A 165 -20.48 -7.04 -9.21
N GLU A 166 -20.05 -6.11 -8.33
CA GLU A 166 -20.60 -4.75 -8.32
C GLU A 166 -20.36 -4.03 -9.63
N VAL A 167 -19.17 -4.22 -10.25
CA VAL A 167 -18.87 -3.65 -11.57
C VAL A 167 -19.73 -4.30 -12.63
N SER A 168 -19.81 -5.62 -12.66
CA SER A 168 -20.57 -6.34 -13.69
C SER A 168 -22.06 -6.03 -13.63
N ILE A 169 -22.63 -5.93 -12.43
CA ILE A 169 -24.06 -5.62 -12.22
C ILE A 169 -24.34 -4.15 -12.56
N SER A 170 -23.52 -3.22 -12.06
CA SER A 170 -23.74 -1.78 -12.29
C SER A 170 -23.63 -1.39 -13.75
N THR A 171 -22.65 -1.97 -14.44
CA THR A 171 -22.34 -1.58 -15.84
C THR A 171 -23.05 -2.45 -16.88
N LYS A 172 -23.65 -3.56 -16.47
CA LYS A 172 -24.18 -4.63 -17.35
C LYS A 172 -23.13 -5.16 -18.34
N LYS A 173 -21.84 -5.05 -18.00
CA LYS A 173 -20.69 -5.56 -18.77
C LYS A 173 -19.80 -6.38 -17.85
N PRO A 174 -19.14 -7.44 -18.36
CA PRO A 174 -18.19 -8.21 -17.55
C PRO A 174 -17.10 -7.32 -16.95
N TYR A 175 -16.76 -7.53 -15.66
CA TYR A 175 -15.64 -6.82 -15.02
C TYR A 175 -14.32 -6.97 -15.78
N SER A 176 -14.09 -8.17 -16.35
CA SER A 176 -12.91 -8.46 -17.18
C SER A 176 -12.77 -7.53 -18.41
N SER A 177 -13.86 -6.99 -18.92
CA SER A 177 -13.83 -6.07 -20.06
C SER A 177 -13.20 -4.71 -19.74
N PHE A 178 -13.16 -4.34 -18.46
CA PHE A 178 -12.53 -3.12 -17.98
C PHE A 178 -11.04 -3.31 -17.63
N LEU A 179 -10.59 -4.55 -17.43
CA LEU A 179 -9.22 -4.87 -17.03
C LEU A 179 -8.28 -4.88 -18.25
N LYS A 180 -8.15 -3.73 -18.90
CA LYS A 180 -7.32 -3.56 -20.11
C LYS A 180 -5.84 -3.45 -19.79
N LYS A 181 -5.49 -3.14 -18.52
CA LYS A 181 -4.12 -2.90 -18.06
C LYS A 181 -3.31 -1.95 -18.96
N PRO A 182 -3.88 -0.83 -19.43
CA PRO A 182 -3.10 0.10 -20.22
C PRO A 182 -2.01 0.70 -19.32
N LYS A 183 -0.78 0.65 -19.77
CA LYS A 183 0.28 1.47 -19.16
C LYS A 183 0.01 2.92 -19.57
N LYS A 184 -0.61 3.72 -18.70
CA LYS A 184 -0.87 5.14 -18.97
C LYS A 184 0.47 5.85 -19.18
N LYS A 185 0.57 6.62 -20.25
CA LYS A 185 1.77 7.43 -20.53
C LYS A 185 1.95 8.44 -19.39
N ARG A 186 3.10 8.40 -18.73
CA ARG A 186 3.51 9.36 -17.70
C ARG A 186 4.47 10.39 -18.31
N ASN A 187 4.53 11.56 -17.69
CA ASN A 187 5.48 12.62 -18.06
C ASN A 187 6.86 12.43 -17.41
N PHE A 188 7.13 11.24 -16.88
CA PHE A 188 8.39 10.85 -16.26
C PHE A 188 8.71 9.39 -16.57
N ASN A 189 9.99 9.05 -16.53
CA ASN A 189 10.47 7.67 -16.56
C ASN A 189 10.72 7.18 -15.13
N THR A 190 10.48 5.90 -14.87
CA THR A 190 10.60 5.31 -13.55
C THR A 190 11.89 4.47 -13.43
N ILE A 191 12.63 4.68 -12.34
CA ILE A 191 13.75 3.84 -11.91
C ILE A 191 13.29 3.11 -10.65
N VAL A 192 13.24 1.77 -10.68
CA VAL A 192 12.71 0.98 -9.54
C VAL A 192 13.85 0.31 -8.79
N LEU A 193 13.97 0.62 -7.51
CA LEU A 193 14.90 0.01 -6.55
C LEU A 193 14.13 -0.83 -5.54
N GLY A 194 14.34 -2.14 -5.56
CA GLY A 194 13.79 -3.07 -4.59
C GLY A 194 14.77 -3.35 -3.46
N ILE A 195 14.35 -3.27 -2.21
CA ILE A 195 15.15 -3.72 -1.08
C ILE A 195 14.61 -5.07 -0.62
N ASN A 196 15.48 -6.07 -0.56
CA ASN A 196 15.15 -7.39 -0.04
C ASN A 196 16.19 -7.83 1.00
N GLN A 197 15.76 -8.66 1.94
CA GLN A 197 16.60 -9.18 3.01
C GLN A 197 16.40 -10.70 3.13
N ASN A 198 17.39 -11.40 3.68
CA ASN A 198 17.21 -12.78 4.12
C ASN A 198 15.94 -12.88 4.99
N ARG A 199 15.19 -13.98 4.80
CA ARG A 199 13.88 -14.16 5.42
C ARG A 199 13.92 -14.09 6.95
N ASP A 200 14.91 -14.73 7.56
CA ASP A 200 14.99 -14.84 9.02
C ASP A 200 15.35 -13.47 9.61
N LEU A 201 16.33 -12.79 9.05
CA LEU A 201 16.68 -11.41 9.43
C LEU A 201 15.52 -10.42 9.24
N LEU A 202 14.76 -10.57 8.16
CA LEU A 202 13.57 -9.74 7.95
C LEU A 202 12.51 -10.00 9.02
N TYR A 203 12.31 -11.27 9.39
CA TYR A 203 11.33 -11.66 10.40
C TYR A 203 11.73 -11.15 11.79
N ASP A 204 13.00 -11.20 12.15
CA ASP A 204 13.52 -10.62 13.39
C ASP A 204 13.30 -9.10 13.45
N ARG A 205 13.59 -8.40 12.35
CA ARG A 205 13.31 -6.95 12.26
C ARG A 205 11.83 -6.62 12.36
N ILE A 206 10.96 -7.44 11.77
CA ILE A 206 9.50 -7.28 11.89
C ILE A 206 9.06 -7.51 13.32
N ASN A 207 9.55 -8.57 13.98
CA ASN A 207 9.20 -8.88 15.36
C ASN A 207 9.64 -7.76 16.30
N SER A 208 10.91 -7.35 16.24
CA SER A 208 11.46 -6.24 17.05
C SER A 208 10.70 -4.93 16.80
N ARG A 209 10.30 -4.66 15.57
CA ARG A 209 9.48 -3.48 15.27
C ARG A 209 8.12 -3.52 15.95
N VAL A 210 7.49 -4.69 16.03
CA VAL A 210 6.21 -4.85 16.74
C VAL A 210 6.42 -4.64 18.24
N ASP A 211 7.49 -5.20 18.81
CA ASP A 211 7.82 -4.99 20.23
C ASP A 211 8.00 -3.50 20.51
N ASN A 212 8.78 -2.78 19.71
CA ASN A 212 8.94 -1.33 19.81
C ASN A 212 7.61 -0.56 19.67
N MET A 213 6.69 -1.01 18.80
CA MET A 213 5.36 -0.40 18.68
C MET A 213 4.56 -0.56 19.97
N ILE A 214 4.60 -1.72 20.60
CA ILE A 214 3.92 -1.97 21.87
C ILE A 214 4.50 -1.08 22.97
N GLU A 215 5.81 -1.01 23.09
CA GLU A 215 6.53 -0.17 24.07
C GLU A 215 6.21 1.33 23.87
N ASN A 216 6.12 1.77 22.61
CA ASN A 216 5.76 3.15 22.26
C ASN A 216 4.26 3.45 22.39
N GLY A 217 3.43 2.50 22.82
CA GLY A 217 2.04 2.74 23.18
C GLY A 217 1.01 2.41 22.11
N LEU A 218 1.28 1.47 21.19
CA LEU A 218 0.31 1.01 20.19
C LEU A 218 -1.04 0.60 20.79
N ILE A 219 -1.02 -0.07 21.97
CA ILE A 219 -2.26 -0.47 22.66
C ILE A 219 -3.08 0.77 23.05
N LYS A 220 -2.43 1.81 23.57
CA LYS A 220 -3.08 3.07 23.96
C LYS A 220 -3.63 3.80 22.74
N GLU A 221 -2.86 3.88 21.66
CA GLU A 221 -3.29 4.50 20.42
C GLU A 221 -4.54 3.79 19.85
N ALA A 222 -4.49 2.46 19.73
CA ALA A 222 -5.62 1.68 19.20
C ALA A 222 -6.84 1.74 20.12
N LYS A 223 -6.66 1.69 21.46
CA LYS A 223 -7.74 1.84 22.44
C LYS A 223 -8.49 3.18 22.28
N GLY A 224 -7.75 4.27 22.00
CA GLY A 224 -8.36 5.58 21.73
C GLY A 224 -9.23 5.62 20.47
N LEU A 225 -9.00 4.68 19.54
CA LEU A 225 -9.74 4.56 18.27
C LEU A 225 -10.80 3.45 18.27
N TYR A 226 -10.96 2.72 19.39
CA TYR A 226 -11.81 1.53 19.45
C TYR A 226 -13.26 1.78 19.08
N ASN A 227 -13.86 2.90 19.53
CA ASN A 227 -15.24 3.27 19.19
C ASN A 227 -15.46 3.47 17.67
N LEU A 228 -14.37 3.66 16.92
CA LEU A 228 -14.36 3.86 15.47
C LEU A 228 -13.93 2.59 14.71
N LYS A 229 -13.85 1.43 15.36
CA LYS A 229 -13.37 0.15 14.77
C LYS A 229 -14.12 -0.29 13.53
N HIS A 230 -15.34 0.21 13.32
CA HIS A 230 -16.17 -0.03 12.13
C HIS A 230 -15.62 0.66 10.86
N LEU A 231 -14.75 1.65 11.01
CA LEU A 231 -14.16 2.36 9.88
C LEU A 231 -13.16 1.46 9.13
N THR A 232 -13.28 1.44 7.80
CA THR A 232 -12.40 0.63 6.94
C THR A 232 -10.93 1.05 7.02
N SER A 233 -10.65 2.30 7.38
CA SER A 233 -9.31 2.83 7.65
C SER A 233 -8.61 2.07 8.78
N LEU A 234 -9.34 1.65 9.81
CA LEU A 234 -8.83 0.95 10.98
C LEU A 234 -8.74 -0.58 10.81
N ASN A 235 -9.29 -1.12 9.71
CA ASN A 235 -9.17 -2.55 9.41
C ASN A 235 -7.78 -2.85 8.84
N THR A 236 -6.79 -2.86 9.71
CA THR A 236 -5.38 -3.07 9.36
C THR A 236 -4.61 -3.70 10.52
N ILE A 237 -3.47 -4.31 10.20
CA ILE A 237 -2.59 -4.99 11.17
C ILE A 237 -2.19 -4.01 12.28
N GLY A 238 -2.17 -4.49 13.49
CA GLY A 238 -1.93 -3.71 14.70
C GLY A 238 -3.23 -3.28 15.36
N TYR A 239 -4.11 -2.61 14.65
CA TYR A 239 -5.39 -2.15 15.22
C TYR A 239 -6.41 -3.28 15.31
N SER A 240 -6.58 -4.09 14.28
CA SER A 240 -7.54 -5.19 14.28
C SER A 240 -7.27 -6.21 15.38
N GLU A 241 -6.01 -6.50 15.67
CA GLU A 241 -5.61 -7.44 16.72
C GLU A 241 -5.80 -6.83 18.11
N VAL A 242 -5.48 -5.54 18.27
CA VAL A 242 -5.72 -4.83 19.55
C VAL A 242 -7.21 -4.71 19.83
N PHE A 243 -8.06 -4.49 18.82
CA PHE A 243 -9.51 -4.46 19.02
C PHE A 243 -10.02 -5.80 19.55
N LYS A 244 -9.55 -6.92 19.02
CA LYS A 244 -9.87 -8.26 19.52
C LYS A 244 -9.38 -8.49 20.96
N HIS A 245 -8.22 -7.93 21.31
CA HIS A 245 -7.75 -7.96 22.70
C HIS A 245 -8.68 -7.16 23.63
N ILE A 246 -9.16 -6.00 23.20
CA ILE A 246 -10.12 -5.20 23.99
C ILE A 246 -11.46 -5.92 24.14
N GLU A 247 -11.89 -6.70 23.15
CA GLU A 247 -13.11 -7.52 23.15
C GLU A 247 -12.98 -8.80 23.98
N GLY A 248 -11.75 -9.13 24.44
CA GLY A 248 -11.50 -10.34 25.23
C GLY A 248 -11.21 -11.60 24.41
N ASP A 249 -11.19 -11.50 23.06
CA ASP A 249 -10.88 -12.62 22.17
C ASP A 249 -9.42 -13.07 22.27
N TYR A 250 -8.51 -12.15 22.61
CA TYR A 250 -7.07 -12.39 22.76
C TYR A 250 -6.56 -11.88 24.10
N SER A 251 -5.72 -12.65 24.76
CA SER A 251 -4.80 -12.11 25.78
C SER A 251 -3.81 -11.12 25.14
N LEU A 252 -3.13 -10.32 25.92
CA LEU A 252 -2.13 -9.37 25.41
C LEU A 252 -1.00 -10.10 24.64
N ASN A 253 -0.53 -11.24 25.16
CA ASN A 253 0.52 -12.03 24.53
C ASN A 253 0.06 -12.63 23.18
N GLU A 254 -1.17 -13.12 23.11
CA GLU A 254 -1.76 -13.59 21.84
C GLU A 254 -1.91 -12.44 20.83
N CYS A 255 -2.38 -11.29 21.27
CA CYS A 255 -2.49 -10.10 20.42
C CYS A 255 -1.14 -9.73 19.81
N ILE A 256 -0.07 -9.62 20.60
CA ILE A 256 1.29 -9.32 20.12
C ILE A 256 1.77 -10.39 19.13
N SER A 257 1.55 -11.65 19.47
CA SER A 257 1.92 -12.78 18.60
C SER A 257 1.21 -12.74 17.24
N GLU A 258 -0.08 -12.42 17.23
CA GLU A 258 -0.87 -12.29 16.01
C GLU A 258 -0.44 -11.08 15.17
N ILE A 259 -0.12 -9.92 15.81
CA ILE A 259 0.44 -8.75 15.09
C ILE A 259 1.75 -9.14 14.40
N LYS A 260 2.68 -9.80 15.10
CA LYS A 260 3.95 -10.28 14.53
C LYS A 260 3.70 -11.23 13.35
N LYS A 261 2.83 -12.23 13.54
CA LYS A 261 2.47 -13.22 12.52
C LYS A 261 1.86 -12.57 11.28
N ASN A 262 0.89 -11.68 11.46
CA ASN A 262 0.21 -10.99 10.35
C ASN A 262 1.12 -10.00 9.64
N SER A 263 2.06 -9.35 10.35
CA SER A 263 3.10 -8.50 9.76
C SER A 263 4.06 -9.31 8.87
N ARG A 264 4.50 -10.49 9.31
CA ARG A 264 5.33 -11.40 8.48
C ARG A 264 4.57 -11.88 7.24
N ARG A 265 3.28 -12.24 7.38
CA ARG A 265 2.42 -12.60 6.24
C ARG A 265 2.24 -11.43 5.27
N TYR A 266 2.12 -10.23 5.78
CA TYR A 266 2.03 -9.02 4.95
C TYR A 266 3.33 -8.78 4.18
N ALA A 267 4.49 -8.88 4.84
CA ALA A 267 5.79 -8.77 4.19
C ALA A 267 5.97 -9.79 3.04
N LYS A 268 5.53 -11.04 3.25
CA LYS A 268 5.54 -12.07 2.19
C LYS A 268 4.67 -11.66 0.99
N ARG A 269 3.46 -11.14 1.23
CA ARG A 269 2.58 -10.65 0.15
C ARG A 269 3.20 -9.47 -0.61
N GLN A 270 3.85 -8.54 0.12
CA GLN A 270 4.56 -7.42 -0.49
C GLN A 270 5.68 -7.89 -1.42
N LEU A 271 6.53 -8.82 -0.97
CA LEU A 271 7.61 -9.38 -1.79
C LEU A 271 7.08 -10.08 -3.05
N THR A 272 6.01 -10.88 -2.92
CA THR A 272 5.37 -11.53 -4.07
C THR A 272 4.88 -10.50 -5.08
N TRP A 273 4.25 -9.40 -4.61
CA TRP A 273 3.79 -8.33 -5.47
C TRP A 273 4.94 -7.60 -6.15
N PHE A 274 5.93 -7.18 -5.38
CA PHE A 274 7.02 -6.35 -5.90
C PHE A 274 7.94 -7.09 -6.86
N LYS A 275 8.10 -8.41 -6.71
CA LYS A 275 8.86 -9.23 -7.67
C LYS A 275 8.23 -9.28 -9.07
N SER A 276 6.96 -8.91 -9.21
CA SER A 276 6.29 -8.80 -10.52
C SER A 276 6.51 -7.45 -11.22
N ILE A 277 7.18 -6.49 -10.58
CA ILE A 277 7.52 -5.20 -11.20
C ILE A 277 8.75 -5.39 -12.07
N GLU A 278 8.56 -5.23 -13.38
CA GLU A 278 9.61 -5.37 -14.37
C GLU A 278 10.73 -4.32 -14.19
N ASN A 279 11.94 -4.65 -14.62
CA ASN A 279 13.11 -3.74 -14.62
C ASN A 279 13.46 -3.15 -13.24
N SER A 280 13.18 -3.90 -12.16
CA SER A 280 13.57 -3.49 -10.80
C SER A 280 14.97 -3.99 -10.46
N LYS A 281 15.86 -3.09 -9.99
CA LYS A 281 17.15 -3.46 -9.39
C LYS A 281 16.92 -3.80 -7.91
N TRP A 282 17.24 -5.03 -7.52
CA TRP A 282 17.14 -5.48 -6.14
C TRP A 282 18.48 -5.36 -5.43
N ILE A 283 18.44 -4.79 -4.23
CA ILE A 283 19.60 -4.59 -3.34
C ILE A 283 19.31 -5.18 -1.95
N THR A 284 20.35 -5.39 -1.16
CA THR A 284 20.28 -5.78 0.25
C THR A 284 20.42 -4.56 1.16
N PRO A 285 20.02 -4.59 2.45
CA PRO A 285 20.10 -3.44 3.36
C PRO A 285 21.53 -2.97 3.69
N ASP A 286 22.54 -3.78 3.42
CA ASP A 286 23.99 -3.48 3.53
C ASP A 286 24.58 -2.86 2.26
N TYR A 287 23.71 -2.29 1.41
CA TYR A 287 24.08 -1.67 0.13
C TYR A 287 25.17 -0.58 0.28
N ASN A 288 26.06 -0.50 -0.71
CA ASN A 288 26.90 0.66 -0.93
C ASN A 288 26.06 1.79 -1.57
N PHE A 289 25.96 2.94 -0.90
CA PHE A 289 25.15 4.06 -1.37
C PHE A 289 25.71 4.69 -2.64
N GLU A 290 27.03 4.76 -2.80
CA GLU A 290 27.69 5.31 -3.99
C GLU A 290 27.36 4.49 -5.25
N GLU A 291 27.37 3.17 -5.15
CA GLU A 291 26.96 2.28 -6.25
C GLU A 291 25.48 2.46 -6.65
N ILE A 292 24.61 2.77 -5.69
CA ILE A 292 23.22 3.08 -5.98
C ILE A 292 23.11 4.40 -6.73
N VAL A 293 23.82 5.42 -6.28
CA VAL A 293 23.85 6.75 -6.92
C VAL A 293 24.41 6.66 -8.32
N GLU A 294 25.50 5.94 -8.52
CA GLU A 294 26.09 5.71 -9.84
C GLU A 294 25.08 5.03 -10.78
N HIS A 295 24.43 3.96 -10.32
CA HIS A 295 23.39 3.30 -11.10
C HIS A 295 22.25 4.23 -11.48
N ILE A 296 21.77 5.06 -10.54
CA ILE A 296 20.69 6.02 -10.81
C ILE A 296 21.18 7.05 -11.85
N ASN A 297 22.37 7.61 -11.68
CA ASN A 297 22.94 8.59 -12.60
C ASN A 297 23.09 8.04 -14.03
N ASN A 298 23.53 6.79 -14.18
CA ASN A 298 23.62 6.12 -15.47
C ASN A 298 22.24 6.02 -16.16
N LEU A 299 21.16 5.78 -15.39
CA LEU A 299 19.80 5.73 -15.92
C LEU A 299 19.15 7.12 -16.11
N ILE A 300 19.68 8.16 -15.48
CA ILE A 300 19.24 9.54 -15.71
C ILE A 300 19.81 10.08 -17.01
N ASN A 301 21.06 9.76 -17.31
CA ASN A 301 21.80 10.28 -18.45
C ASN A 301 21.50 9.55 -19.77
N ASN A 302 20.93 8.35 -19.68
CA ASN A 302 20.39 7.58 -20.81
C ASN A 302 18.88 7.88 -21.00
#